data_829e46ddacc54925429b5580ee129150
#
_entry.id   829e46ddacc54925429b5580ee129150
#
_cell.length_a   1.000
_cell.length_b   1.000
_cell.length_c   1.000
_cell.angle_alpha   90.00
_cell.angle_beta   90.00
_cell.angle_gamma   90.00
#
_symmetry.space_group_name_H-M   'P 1'
#
loop_
_entity.id
_entity.type
_entity.pdbx_description
1 polymer ?
#
loop_
_entity_poly.entity_id
_entity_poly.type
_entity_poly.pdbx_seq_one_letter_code
_entity_poly.pdbx_strand_id
1 'polypeptide(L)'
;MHDVQQQCVAVGDGVNYEKCENNPVMTAKQLPSDSNRFDFRDPKAWKAADGSYRCVMVNCDNKGDGRAVLFESKDGFSWNFKSILTQNNGRFGKMWECPDLFELDGKAVLIVSPMEMEAEGLEYPNGHGVVCQIGTYDIFPNF
;
A
#
# COMPACT_ATOMS: atom_id res chain seq x y z
N MET A 1 -19.63 5.04 -14.40
CA MET A 1 -19.61 4.87 -12.92
C MET A 1 -18.19 4.41 -12.59
N HIS A 2 -17.47 5.12 -11.76
CA HIS A 2 -16.12 4.67 -11.36
C HIS A 2 -16.27 3.80 -10.12
N ASP A 3 -15.64 2.63 -10.13
CA ASP A 3 -15.62 1.73 -8.98
C ASP A 3 -14.74 2.33 -7.89
N VAL A 4 -15.24 2.34 -6.65
CA VAL A 4 -14.49 2.82 -5.49
C VAL A 4 -13.86 1.63 -4.81
N GLN A 5 -12.54 1.64 -4.73
CA GLN A 5 -11.77 0.61 -4.03
C GLN A 5 -11.69 0.91 -2.53
N GLN A 6 -11.94 -0.11 -1.72
CA GLN A 6 -11.88 -0.02 -0.25
C GLN A 6 -11.61 -1.40 0.33
N GLN A 7 -11.08 -1.44 1.54
CA GLN A 7 -10.61 -2.67 2.14
C GLN A 7 -11.60 -3.19 3.17
N CYS A 8 -11.80 -4.50 3.13
CA CYS A 8 -12.68 -5.24 4.03
C CYS A 8 -11.90 -6.34 4.75
N VAL A 9 -12.37 -6.72 5.91
CA VAL A 9 -11.82 -7.84 6.70
C VAL A 9 -12.86 -8.96 6.78
N ALA A 10 -12.38 -10.17 6.64
CA ALA A 10 -13.12 -11.39 6.99
C ALA A 10 -12.28 -12.23 7.93
N VAL A 11 -12.91 -12.92 8.86
CA VAL A 11 -12.25 -13.79 9.85
C VAL A 11 -12.73 -15.23 9.61
N GLY A 12 -11.83 -16.19 9.72
CA GLY A 12 -12.15 -17.56 9.47
C GLY A 12 -11.12 -18.56 9.98
N ASP A 13 -11.43 -19.84 9.76
CA ASP A 13 -10.63 -20.99 10.18
C ASP A 13 -9.67 -21.52 9.08
N GLY A 14 -9.57 -20.80 7.97
CA GLY A 14 -8.80 -21.19 6.78
C GLY A 14 -9.66 -21.84 5.69
N VAL A 15 -10.90 -22.20 5.99
CA VAL A 15 -11.86 -22.79 5.05
C VAL A 15 -13.13 -21.94 4.96
N ASN A 16 -13.69 -21.58 6.10
CA ASN A 16 -14.90 -20.77 6.23
C ASN A 16 -14.55 -19.38 6.73
N TYR A 17 -15.13 -18.34 6.12
CA TYR A 17 -14.85 -16.95 6.46
C TYR A 17 -16.15 -16.18 6.66
N GLU A 18 -16.17 -15.35 7.70
CA GLU A 18 -17.25 -14.41 7.99
C GLU A 18 -16.76 -12.96 7.79
N LYS A 19 -17.52 -12.17 7.06
CA LYS A 19 -17.23 -10.74 6.87
C LYS A 19 -17.47 -9.97 8.16
N CYS A 20 -16.55 -9.10 8.52
CA CYS A 20 -16.74 -8.21 9.67
C CYS A 20 -17.90 -7.24 9.42
N GLU A 21 -18.71 -7.00 10.44
CA GLU A 21 -19.88 -6.12 10.38
C GLU A 21 -19.52 -4.66 10.05
N ASN A 22 -18.34 -4.21 10.51
CA ASN A 22 -17.86 -2.84 10.32
C ASN A 22 -17.15 -2.59 8.99
N ASN A 23 -17.28 -3.51 8.03
CA ASN A 23 -16.72 -3.31 6.70
C ASN A 23 -17.42 -2.16 5.94
N PRO A 24 -16.67 -1.37 5.15
CA PRO A 24 -15.23 -1.43 4.92
C PRO A 24 -14.42 -0.85 6.08
N VAL A 25 -13.29 -1.49 6.42
CA VAL A 25 -12.41 -1.07 7.53
C VAL A 25 -11.40 0.00 7.13
N MET A 26 -11.05 0.09 5.84
CA MET A 26 -10.22 1.16 5.30
C MET A 26 -10.83 1.71 4.00
N THR A 27 -10.88 3.03 3.91
CA THR A 27 -11.41 3.74 2.75
C THR A 27 -10.51 4.91 2.37
N ALA A 28 -10.59 5.37 1.13
CA ALA A 28 -9.86 6.55 0.67
C ALA A 28 -10.22 7.85 1.42
N LYS A 29 -11.30 7.85 2.21
CA LYS A 29 -11.65 9.01 3.06
C LYS A 29 -10.65 9.26 4.19
N GLN A 30 -9.89 8.25 4.58
CA GLN A 30 -8.86 8.33 5.62
C GLN A 30 -7.53 8.87 5.09
N LEU A 31 -7.35 8.91 3.76
CA LEU A 31 -6.15 9.42 3.11
C LEU A 31 -6.14 10.95 3.06
N PRO A 32 -4.97 11.58 2.85
CA PRO A 32 -4.85 13.02 2.61
C PRO A 32 -5.79 13.54 1.52
N SER A 33 -6.16 14.80 1.59
CA SER A 33 -7.18 15.41 0.72
C SER A 33 -6.81 15.43 -0.77
N ASP A 34 -5.53 15.37 -1.09
CA ASP A 34 -4.98 15.31 -2.44
C ASP A 34 -4.91 13.89 -3.02
N SER A 35 -5.33 12.87 -2.27
CA SER A 35 -5.36 11.48 -2.71
C SER A 35 -6.52 11.21 -3.66
N ASN A 36 -6.28 10.40 -4.69
CA ASN A 36 -7.31 9.86 -5.55
C ASN A 36 -8.31 9.03 -4.72
N ARG A 37 -9.61 9.20 -4.96
CA ARG A 37 -10.69 8.56 -4.19
C ARG A 37 -11.11 7.20 -4.74
N PHE A 38 -10.64 6.83 -5.90
CA PHE A 38 -10.99 5.58 -6.59
C PHE A 38 -9.89 4.53 -6.48
N ASP A 39 -8.64 4.94 -6.70
CA ASP A 39 -7.47 4.05 -6.66
C ASP A 39 -6.92 3.93 -5.24
N PHE A 40 -7.29 2.83 -4.55
CA PHE A 40 -6.84 2.53 -3.19
C PHE A 40 -6.88 1.03 -2.98
N ARG A 41 -5.74 0.32 -3.24
CA ARG A 41 -5.75 -1.13 -3.41
C ARG A 41 -4.51 -1.85 -2.90
N ASP A 42 -4.53 -3.17 -3.09
CA ASP A 42 -3.46 -4.14 -2.87
C ASP A 42 -2.90 -4.12 -1.44
N PRO A 43 -3.74 -4.40 -0.42
CA PRO A 43 -3.30 -4.39 0.96
C PRO A 43 -2.35 -5.56 1.25
N LYS A 44 -1.17 -5.28 1.80
CA LYS A 44 -0.34 -6.25 2.50
C LYS A 44 -0.29 -5.90 3.97
N ALA A 45 -0.91 -6.74 4.82
CA ALA A 45 -0.94 -6.57 6.27
C ALA A 45 0.00 -7.56 6.96
N TRP A 46 0.60 -7.14 8.07
CA TRP A 46 1.42 -7.99 8.93
C TRP A 46 1.26 -7.58 10.40
N LYS A 47 1.60 -8.49 11.30
CA LYS A 47 1.68 -8.22 12.72
C LYS A 47 3.08 -7.72 13.03
N ALA A 48 3.21 -6.54 13.62
CA ALA A 48 4.46 -5.95 14.03
C ALA A 48 4.99 -6.58 15.35
N ALA A 49 6.27 -6.36 15.64
CA ALA A 49 6.92 -6.91 16.85
C ALA A 49 6.29 -6.39 18.14
N ASP A 50 5.72 -5.18 18.14
CA ASP A 50 4.99 -4.59 19.27
C ASP A 50 3.58 -5.18 19.48
N GLY A 51 3.18 -6.16 18.65
CA GLY A 51 1.88 -6.82 18.68
C GLY A 51 0.76 -6.09 17.95
N SER A 52 1.00 -4.87 17.47
CA SER A 52 0.07 -4.15 16.60
C SER A 52 0.11 -4.69 15.16
N TYR A 53 -0.77 -4.17 14.32
CA TYR A 53 -0.81 -4.53 12.91
C TYR A 53 -0.42 -3.33 12.05
N ARG A 54 0.24 -3.61 10.95
CA ARG A 54 0.60 -2.65 9.89
C ARG A 54 0.02 -3.14 8.57
N CYS A 55 -0.31 -2.20 7.69
CA CYS A 55 -0.75 -2.52 6.34
C CYS A 55 -0.17 -1.49 5.36
N VAL A 56 0.64 -1.96 4.42
CA VAL A 56 1.05 -1.14 3.29
C VAL A 56 0.04 -1.34 2.16
N MET A 57 -0.28 -0.25 1.48
CA MET A 57 -1.19 -0.22 0.35
C MET A 57 -0.71 0.81 -0.66
N VAL A 58 -1.29 0.78 -1.84
CA VAL A 58 -1.03 1.78 -2.87
C VAL A 58 -2.24 2.67 -3.12
N ASN A 59 -1.93 3.90 -3.46
CA ASN A 59 -2.85 4.94 -3.88
C ASN A 59 -2.12 5.83 -4.90
N CYS A 60 -2.78 6.76 -5.52
CA CYS A 60 -2.14 7.85 -6.24
C CYS A 60 -2.70 9.20 -5.77
N ASP A 61 -2.01 10.27 -6.09
CA ASP A 61 -2.56 11.61 -5.91
C ASP A 61 -3.58 11.96 -7.01
N ASN A 62 -4.16 13.15 -6.93
CA ASN A 62 -5.13 13.62 -7.93
C ASN A 62 -4.52 13.89 -9.32
N LYS A 63 -3.19 13.79 -9.47
CA LYS A 63 -2.47 13.89 -10.75
C LYS A 63 -2.12 12.51 -11.32
N GLY A 64 -2.38 11.44 -10.55
CA GLY A 64 -2.08 10.07 -10.91
C GLY A 64 -0.70 9.58 -10.46
N ASP A 65 0.07 10.37 -9.69
CA ASP A 65 1.36 9.95 -9.19
C ASP A 65 1.20 8.93 -8.06
N GLY A 66 1.75 7.74 -8.28
CA GLY A 66 1.65 6.60 -7.37
C GLY A 66 2.30 6.87 -6.01
N ARG A 67 1.69 6.31 -4.96
CA ARG A 67 2.11 6.40 -3.57
C ARG A 67 2.01 5.05 -2.88
N ALA A 68 2.98 4.74 -2.04
CA ALA A 68 2.82 3.71 -1.02
C ALA A 68 2.38 4.38 0.30
N VAL A 69 1.30 3.89 0.88
CA VAL A 69 0.70 4.44 2.10
C VAL A 69 0.69 3.39 3.20
N LEU A 70 0.87 3.83 4.44
CA LEU A 70 0.90 2.95 5.61
C LEU A 70 -0.32 3.21 6.50
N PHE A 71 -0.94 2.13 6.92
CA PHE A 71 -1.97 2.09 7.95
C PHE A 71 -1.51 1.29 9.16
N GLU A 72 -2.04 1.61 10.32
CA GLU A 72 -1.82 0.88 11.56
C GLU A 72 -3.13 0.53 12.26
N SER A 73 -3.12 -0.58 12.99
CA SER A 73 -4.24 -1.05 13.79
C SER A 73 -3.73 -1.74 15.06
N LYS A 74 -4.48 -1.63 16.16
CA LYS A 74 -4.21 -2.38 17.40
C LYS A 74 -4.89 -3.73 17.43
N ASP A 75 -5.97 -3.90 16.68
CA ASP A 75 -6.88 -5.05 16.76
C ASP A 75 -7.03 -5.80 15.42
N GLY A 76 -6.53 -5.24 14.31
CA GLY A 76 -6.71 -5.75 12.96
C GLY A 76 -8.06 -5.39 12.31
N PHE A 77 -8.92 -4.67 13.04
CA PHE A 77 -10.27 -4.30 12.59
C PHE A 77 -10.46 -2.79 12.45
N SER A 78 -9.84 -2.02 13.34
CA SER A 78 -9.88 -0.56 13.37
C SER A 78 -8.57 -0.01 12.83
N TRP A 79 -8.58 0.51 11.62
CA TRP A 79 -7.39 0.96 10.91
C TRP A 79 -7.30 2.47 10.82
N ASN A 80 -6.12 3.00 11.05
CA ASN A 80 -5.84 4.43 10.94
C ASN A 80 -4.71 4.68 9.94
N PHE A 81 -4.89 5.70 9.10
CA PHE A 81 -3.81 6.18 8.24
C PHE A 81 -2.64 6.68 9.09
N LYS A 82 -1.43 6.20 8.77
CA LYS A 82 -0.20 6.57 9.45
C LYS A 82 0.60 7.60 8.68
N SER A 83 0.96 7.27 7.44
CA SER A 83 1.81 8.13 6.61
C SER A 83 1.78 7.73 5.13
N ILE A 84 2.23 8.63 4.28
CA ILE A 84 2.74 8.29 2.96
C ILE A 84 4.20 7.84 3.17
N LEU A 85 4.54 6.62 2.76
CA LEU A 85 5.90 6.09 2.86
C LEU A 85 6.80 6.67 1.77
N THR A 86 6.29 6.70 0.55
CA THR A 86 6.99 7.23 -0.61
C THR A 86 6.00 7.61 -1.70
N GLN A 87 6.42 8.49 -2.60
CA GLN A 87 5.66 8.95 -3.74
C GLN A 87 6.52 8.92 -5.00
N ASN A 88 5.88 8.69 -6.13
CA ASN A 88 6.52 8.55 -7.42
C ASN A 88 7.30 9.81 -7.88
N ASN A 89 6.72 10.98 -7.71
CA ASN A 89 7.27 12.26 -8.20
C ASN A 89 7.59 12.25 -9.72
N GLY A 90 6.77 11.56 -10.49
CA GLY A 90 6.87 11.51 -11.96
C GLY A 90 8.02 10.64 -12.51
N ARG A 91 8.70 9.84 -11.66
CA ARG A 91 9.86 9.03 -12.09
C ARG A 91 9.49 7.64 -12.60
N PHE A 92 8.52 6.98 -11.95
CA PHE A 92 8.17 5.59 -12.20
C PHE A 92 6.69 5.46 -12.58
N GLY A 93 6.38 5.75 -13.83
CA GLY A 93 5.02 5.62 -14.37
C GLY A 93 3.98 6.47 -13.65
N LYS A 94 2.80 5.91 -13.45
CA LYS A 94 1.65 6.53 -12.80
C LYS A 94 1.28 5.78 -11.53
N MET A 95 0.07 5.24 -11.46
CA MET A 95 -0.39 4.42 -10.33
C MET A 95 0.53 3.22 -10.13
N TRP A 96 0.74 2.85 -8.87
CA TRP A 96 1.48 1.67 -8.46
C TRP A 96 0.54 0.55 -8.01
N GLU A 97 1.02 -0.68 -8.07
CA GLU A 97 0.29 -1.88 -7.66
C GLU A 97 1.18 -2.82 -6.83
N CYS A 98 0.57 -3.79 -6.18
CA CYS A 98 1.22 -4.90 -5.50
C CYS A 98 2.36 -4.49 -4.55
N PRO A 99 2.14 -3.60 -3.56
CA PRO A 99 3.21 -3.19 -2.66
C PRO A 99 3.62 -4.35 -1.76
N ASP A 100 4.91 -4.54 -1.60
CA ASP A 100 5.49 -5.44 -0.61
C ASP A 100 6.52 -4.67 0.23
N LEU A 101 6.29 -4.57 1.54
CA LEU A 101 7.18 -3.90 2.48
C LEU A 101 7.66 -4.89 3.53
N PHE A 102 8.97 -4.98 3.68
CA PHE A 102 9.62 -5.88 4.65
C PHE A 102 10.97 -5.32 5.09
N GLU A 103 11.54 -5.92 6.12
CA GLU A 103 12.90 -5.63 6.57
C GLU A 103 13.88 -6.68 6.04
N LEU A 104 15.03 -6.21 5.58
CA LEU A 104 16.16 -7.04 5.18
C LEU A 104 17.46 -6.37 5.62
N ASP A 105 18.26 -7.06 6.45
CA ASP A 105 19.54 -6.58 6.96
C ASP A 105 19.47 -5.17 7.60
N GLY A 106 18.44 -4.93 8.41
CA GLY A 106 18.22 -3.66 9.10
C GLY A 106 17.77 -2.51 8.19
N LYS A 107 17.34 -2.81 6.96
CA LYS A 107 16.81 -1.82 6.02
C LYS A 107 15.38 -2.17 5.63
N ALA A 108 14.58 -1.14 5.44
CA ALA A 108 13.26 -1.31 4.83
C ALA A 108 13.40 -1.47 3.32
N VAL A 109 12.75 -2.49 2.80
CA VAL A 109 12.67 -2.77 1.36
C VAL A 109 11.21 -2.65 0.94
N LEU A 110 10.92 -1.74 0.02
CA LEU A 110 9.62 -1.61 -0.61
C LEU A 110 9.72 -2.04 -2.06
N ILE A 111 8.88 -2.98 -2.46
CA ILE A 111 8.69 -3.40 -3.85
C ILE A 111 7.32 -2.91 -4.30
N VAL A 112 7.23 -2.33 -5.49
CA VAL A 112 5.97 -1.90 -6.13
C VAL A 112 6.01 -2.20 -7.61
N SER A 113 4.84 -2.34 -8.23
CA SER A 113 4.67 -2.55 -9.68
C SER A 113 4.05 -1.29 -10.30
N PRO A 114 4.87 -0.36 -10.84
CA PRO A 114 4.35 0.81 -11.53
C PRO A 114 3.64 0.46 -12.84
N MET A 115 2.59 1.22 -13.13
CA MET A 115 1.87 1.22 -14.39
C MET A 115 2.22 2.45 -15.24
N GLU A 116 2.00 2.38 -16.55
CA GLU A 116 2.25 3.46 -17.51
C GLU A 116 3.69 4.00 -17.44
N MET A 117 4.66 3.08 -17.35
CA MET A 117 6.08 3.39 -17.45
C MET A 117 6.43 3.79 -18.87
N GLU A 118 7.27 4.81 -19.03
CA GLU A 118 7.87 5.11 -20.33
C GLU A 118 9.02 4.13 -20.62
N ALA A 119 9.10 3.65 -21.84
CA ALA A 119 10.18 2.73 -22.24
C ALA A 119 11.54 3.44 -22.23
N GLU A 120 12.51 2.83 -21.57
CA GLU A 120 13.91 3.28 -21.53
C GLU A 120 14.81 2.23 -22.21
N GLY A 121 15.07 2.40 -23.49
CA GLY A 121 15.82 1.42 -24.29
C GLY A 121 15.07 0.08 -24.36
N LEU A 122 15.60 -0.96 -23.72
CA LEU A 122 14.97 -2.28 -23.59
C LEU A 122 14.18 -2.47 -22.29
N GLU A 123 14.20 -1.49 -21.40
CA GLU A 123 13.48 -1.53 -20.14
C GLU A 123 12.04 -1.01 -20.32
N TYR A 124 11.10 -1.61 -19.60
CA TYR A 124 9.68 -1.24 -19.56
C TYR A 124 8.95 -1.13 -20.90
N PRO A 125 9.23 -2.00 -21.90
CA PRO A 125 8.70 -1.84 -23.28
C PRO A 125 7.18 -1.99 -23.37
N ASN A 126 6.54 -2.57 -22.33
CA ASN A 126 5.09 -2.79 -22.23
C ASN A 126 4.40 -1.80 -21.27
N GLY A 127 5.10 -0.78 -20.79
CA GLY A 127 4.55 0.19 -19.83
C GLY A 127 4.43 -0.30 -18.39
N HIS A 128 5.02 -1.45 -18.05
CA HIS A 128 4.99 -2.03 -16.71
C HIS A 128 6.40 -2.39 -16.23
N GLY A 129 6.57 -2.43 -14.92
CA GLY A 129 7.84 -2.81 -14.30
C GLY A 129 7.68 -3.19 -12.84
N VAL A 130 8.78 -3.61 -12.23
CA VAL A 130 8.90 -3.78 -10.78
C VAL A 130 10.03 -2.89 -10.29
N VAL A 131 9.74 -2.06 -9.29
CA VAL A 131 10.68 -1.13 -8.69
C VAL A 131 10.92 -1.53 -7.25
N CYS A 132 12.19 -1.59 -6.86
CA CYS A 132 12.63 -1.80 -5.50
C CYS A 132 13.21 -0.50 -4.94
N GLN A 133 12.70 -0.06 -3.78
CA GLN A 133 13.23 1.06 -3.03
C GLN A 133 13.79 0.55 -1.69
N ILE A 134 14.99 0.97 -1.35
CA ILE A 134 15.66 0.58 -0.10
C ILE A 134 15.90 1.84 0.72
N GLY A 135 15.54 1.79 2.00
CA GLY A 135 15.66 2.93 2.90
C GLY A 135 15.61 2.53 4.37
N THR A 136 15.35 3.52 5.21
CA THR A 136 15.09 3.34 6.64
C THR A 136 13.69 3.83 6.93
N TYR A 137 12.91 3.04 7.68
CA TYR A 137 11.61 3.46 8.20
C TYR A 137 11.56 3.20 9.71
N ASP A 138 11.08 4.17 10.47
CA ASP A 138 10.91 4.07 11.93
C ASP A 138 9.82 3.06 12.36
N ILE A 139 9.19 2.40 11.40
CA ILE A 139 8.18 1.35 11.63
C ILE A 139 8.78 -0.01 11.96
N PHE A 140 10.07 -0.21 11.68
CA PHE A 140 10.81 -1.39 12.09
C PHE A 140 11.67 -1.01 13.29
N PRO A 141 11.47 -1.62 14.48
CA PRO A 141 12.33 -1.37 15.63
C PRO A 141 13.77 -1.76 15.27
N ASN A 142 14.70 -0.87 15.58
CA ASN A 142 16.12 -1.22 15.52
C ASN A 142 16.34 -2.39 16.49
N PHE A 143 16.80 -3.52 15.97
CA PHE A 143 17.28 -4.64 16.77
C PHE A 143 18.69 -4.35 17.29
#